data_326309d8650e7023efa7a7d89e69dcb7
#
_entry.id   326309d8650e7023efa7a7d89e69dcb7
#
_cell.length_a   1.000
_cell.length_b   1.000
_cell.length_c   1.000
_cell.angle_alpha   90.00
_cell.angle_beta   90.00
_cell.angle_gamma   90.00
#
_symmetry.space_group_name_H-M   'P 1'
#
loop_
_entity.id
_entity.type
_entity.pdbx_description
1 polymer ?
#
loop_
_entity_poly.entity_id
_entity_poly.type
_entity_poly.pdbx_seq_one_letter_code
_entity_poly.pdbx_strand_id
1 'polypeptide(L)'
;LMLQFSLVEQIALVLFLLSGISFFLYHLLLRLRIVLKGKSNFSVDELPKRIIRVFDEVILHKKVASGKRKSAGILHALVMYGFIFFGLITINHFGMAFGLPIFSESFRHTYFLIFGAPWAILCTIGILGLAYRRFVIKPKALGKFSSTSALVSVFIVSLMTTYLIDELHILTGAAEKFNWW
;
A
#
# COMPACT_ATOMS: atom_id res chain seq x y z
N LEU A 1 -3.90 14.48 -21.55
CA LEU A 1 -3.76 15.69 -20.71
C LEU A 1 -2.84 15.36 -19.56
N MET A 2 -1.62 15.91 -19.55
CA MET A 2 -0.76 15.80 -18.36
C MET A 2 -1.29 16.80 -17.34
N LEU A 3 -1.83 16.30 -16.24
CA LEU A 3 -2.17 17.13 -15.08
C LEU A 3 -0.87 17.62 -14.45
N GLN A 4 -0.41 18.80 -14.85
CA GLN A 4 0.68 19.49 -14.16
C GLN A 4 0.08 20.27 -13.00
N PHE A 5 0.53 19.95 -11.80
CA PHE A 5 0.16 20.72 -10.61
C PHE A 5 0.70 22.15 -10.71
N SER A 6 -0.06 23.11 -10.24
CA SER A 6 0.42 24.48 -10.03
C SER A 6 1.59 24.47 -9.03
N LEU A 7 2.41 25.51 -9.07
CA LEU A 7 3.55 25.65 -8.14
C LEU A 7 3.14 25.51 -6.66
N VAL A 8 1.97 26.07 -6.32
CA VAL A 8 1.44 26.02 -4.94
C VAL A 8 1.09 24.58 -4.55
N GLU A 9 0.45 23.82 -5.43
CA GLU A 9 0.11 22.42 -5.21
C GLU A 9 1.36 21.53 -5.11
N GLN A 10 2.38 21.79 -5.94
CA GLN A 10 3.67 21.09 -5.86
C GLN A 10 4.37 21.34 -4.52
N ILE A 11 4.41 22.60 -4.05
CA ILE A 11 4.98 22.96 -2.75
C ILE A 11 4.20 22.28 -1.62
N ALA A 12 2.87 22.33 -1.66
CA ALA A 12 2.02 21.65 -0.67
C ALA A 12 2.27 20.14 -0.63
N LEU A 13 2.36 19.50 -1.80
CA LEU A 13 2.68 18.08 -1.93
C LEU A 13 4.05 17.74 -1.32
N VAL A 14 5.09 18.54 -1.62
CA VAL A 14 6.43 18.34 -1.07
C VAL A 14 6.42 18.46 0.46
N LEU A 15 5.78 19.49 1.00
CA LEU A 15 5.68 19.68 2.45
C LEU A 15 4.94 18.51 3.13
N PHE A 16 3.87 18.03 2.51
CA PHE A 16 3.12 16.87 3.01
C PHE A 16 3.97 15.60 2.99
N LEU A 17 4.68 15.33 1.89
CA LEU A 17 5.58 14.19 1.75
C LEU A 17 6.73 14.24 2.77
N LEU A 18 7.39 15.40 2.90
CA LEU A 18 8.48 15.58 3.85
C LEU A 18 8.01 15.38 5.30
N SER A 19 6.83 15.89 5.66
CA SER A 19 6.27 15.69 6.99
C SER A 19 5.98 14.22 7.28
N GLY A 20 5.37 13.51 6.33
CA GLY A 20 5.07 12.07 6.44
C GLY A 20 6.34 11.22 6.54
N ILE A 21 7.32 11.48 5.68
CA ILE A 21 8.62 10.79 5.70
C ILE A 21 9.36 11.05 7.01
N SER A 22 9.40 12.31 7.47
CA SER A 22 10.06 12.68 8.73
C SER A 22 9.42 11.98 9.92
N PHE A 23 8.10 11.96 9.98
CA PHE A 23 7.35 11.25 11.02
C PHE A 23 7.64 9.74 10.99
N PHE A 24 7.63 9.14 9.82
CA PHE A 24 7.96 7.72 9.64
C PHE A 24 9.39 7.41 10.09
N LEU A 25 10.37 8.18 9.62
CA LEU A 25 11.78 7.99 9.99
C LEU A 25 12.01 8.18 11.48
N TYR A 26 11.38 9.16 12.10
CA TYR A 26 11.46 9.36 13.56
C TYR A 26 11.03 8.09 14.30
N HIS A 27 9.86 7.53 14.00
CA HIS A 27 9.37 6.31 14.65
C HIS A 27 10.19 5.07 14.30
N LEU A 28 10.71 4.98 13.08
CA LEU A 28 11.60 3.91 12.67
C LEU A 28 12.90 3.93 13.46
N LEU A 29 13.53 5.11 13.60
CA LEU A 29 14.77 5.29 14.36
C LEU A 29 14.60 4.95 15.84
N LEU A 30 13.46 5.31 16.44
CA LEU A 30 13.16 4.91 17.82
C LEU A 30 13.14 3.39 17.98
N ARG A 31 12.51 2.67 17.04
CA ARG A 31 12.47 1.19 17.06
C ARG A 31 13.85 0.58 16.80
N LEU A 32 14.58 1.11 15.83
CA LEU A 32 15.94 0.67 15.52
C LEU A 32 16.88 0.82 16.74
N ARG A 33 16.79 1.92 17.49
CA ARG A 33 17.57 2.10 18.72
C ARG A 33 17.35 0.99 19.75
N ILE A 34 16.12 0.48 19.86
CA ILE A 34 15.80 -0.64 20.76
C ILE A 34 16.45 -1.93 20.24
N VAL A 35 16.34 -2.20 18.93
CA VAL A 35 16.94 -3.39 18.31
C VAL A 35 18.46 -3.39 18.42
N LEU A 36 19.10 -2.22 18.21
CA LEU A 36 20.55 -2.07 18.28
C LEU A 36 21.13 -2.20 19.70
N LYS A 37 20.29 -2.05 20.74
CA LYS A 37 20.68 -2.31 22.15
C LYS A 37 20.73 -3.81 22.47
N GLY A 38 20.17 -4.66 21.64
CA GLY A 38 20.24 -6.11 21.80
C GLY A 38 21.66 -6.64 21.58
N LYS A 39 22.02 -7.75 22.27
CA LYS A 39 23.26 -8.47 21.96
C LYS A 39 23.19 -9.01 20.54
N SER A 40 24.13 -8.58 19.70
CA SER A 40 24.21 -9.03 18.31
C SER A 40 24.96 -10.35 18.22
N ASN A 41 24.25 -11.43 17.93
CA ASN A 41 24.84 -12.67 17.40
C ASN A 41 24.80 -12.66 15.87
N PHE A 42 25.14 -11.53 15.27
CA PHE A 42 25.08 -11.37 13.82
C PHE A 42 26.29 -12.06 13.18
N SER A 43 26.05 -13.17 12.47
CA SER A 43 27.01 -13.80 11.58
C SER A 43 26.71 -13.41 10.14
N VAL A 44 27.72 -12.87 9.44
CA VAL A 44 27.61 -12.46 8.03
C VAL A 44 27.41 -13.71 7.13
N ASP A 45 27.95 -14.85 7.54
CA ASP A 45 27.84 -16.12 6.80
C ASP A 45 26.40 -16.62 6.67
N GLU A 46 25.50 -16.21 7.56
CA GLU A 46 24.09 -16.54 7.50
C GLU A 46 23.24 -15.53 6.72
N LEU A 47 23.83 -14.44 6.24
CA LEU A 47 23.08 -13.37 5.55
C LEU A 47 22.27 -13.89 4.36
N PRO A 48 22.79 -14.72 3.45
CA PRO A 48 22.04 -15.27 2.33
C PRO A 48 20.83 -16.10 2.78
N LYS A 49 21.01 -16.95 3.80
CA LYS A 49 19.90 -17.74 4.38
C LYS A 49 18.81 -16.87 5.00
N ARG A 50 19.20 -15.77 5.65
CA ARG A 50 18.27 -14.81 6.24
C ARG A 50 17.49 -14.04 5.18
N ILE A 51 18.16 -13.63 4.08
CA ILE A 51 17.50 -12.95 2.95
C ILE A 51 16.47 -13.89 2.29
N ILE A 52 16.84 -15.15 2.02
CA ILE A 52 15.92 -16.14 1.47
C ILE A 52 14.73 -16.36 2.41
N ARG A 53 14.98 -16.45 3.71
CA ARG A 53 13.90 -16.58 4.71
C ARG A 53 12.97 -15.37 4.70
N VAL A 54 13.49 -14.14 4.62
CA VAL A 54 12.66 -12.93 4.51
C VAL A 54 11.81 -12.97 3.25
N PHE A 55 12.40 -13.38 2.12
CA PHE A 55 11.66 -13.53 0.87
C PHE A 55 10.52 -14.56 1.02
N ASP A 56 10.80 -15.74 1.53
CA ASP A 56 9.84 -16.81 1.72
C ASP A 56 8.74 -16.47 2.75
N GLU A 57 9.12 -15.93 3.90
CA GLU A 57 8.19 -15.68 5.00
C GLU A 57 7.39 -14.38 4.83
N VAL A 58 8.03 -13.32 4.28
CA VAL A 58 7.41 -12.00 4.13
C VAL A 58 6.80 -11.83 2.74
N ILE A 59 7.57 -12.03 1.67
CA ILE A 59 7.07 -11.81 0.31
C ILE A 59 6.12 -12.92 -0.11
N LEU A 60 6.50 -14.18 0.02
CA LEU A 60 5.63 -15.31 -0.36
C LEU A 60 4.60 -15.70 0.70
N HIS A 61 4.57 -15.03 1.84
CA HIS A 61 3.60 -15.27 2.92
C HIS A 61 3.47 -16.74 3.36
N LYS A 62 4.47 -17.59 3.11
CA LYS A 62 4.40 -19.04 3.37
C LYS A 62 4.01 -19.37 4.82
N LYS A 63 4.59 -18.63 5.78
CA LYS A 63 4.33 -18.86 7.21
C LYS A 63 2.91 -18.45 7.63
N VAL A 64 2.41 -17.36 7.06
CA VAL A 64 1.09 -16.81 7.42
C VAL A 64 -0.03 -17.57 6.72
N ALA A 65 0.23 -18.06 5.48
CA ALA A 65 -0.73 -18.84 4.70
C ALA A 65 -0.78 -20.34 5.06
N SER A 66 0.21 -20.89 5.76
CA SER A 66 0.31 -22.34 6.07
C SER A 66 -0.26 -22.75 7.43
N GLY A 67 -0.56 -21.82 8.34
CA GLY A 67 -1.01 -22.09 9.69
C GLY A 67 -2.51 -22.33 9.84
N LYS A 68 -2.97 -22.56 11.09
CA LYS A 68 -4.40 -22.71 11.46
C LYS A 68 -5.29 -21.50 11.07
N ARG A 69 -4.70 -20.40 10.61
CA ARG A 69 -5.38 -19.15 10.24
C ARG A 69 -5.19 -18.80 8.77
N LYS A 70 -5.18 -19.79 7.88
CA LYS A 70 -4.94 -19.65 6.43
C LYS A 70 -5.75 -18.52 5.79
N SER A 71 -7.05 -18.42 6.09
CA SER A 71 -7.91 -17.38 5.53
C SER A 71 -7.44 -15.97 5.85
N ALA A 72 -7.05 -15.72 7.11
CA ALA A 72 -6.51 -14.40 7.49
C ALA A 72 -5.17 -14.11 6.81
N GLY A 73 -4.34 -15.13 6.64
CA GLY A 73 -3.07 -15.00 5.92
C GLY A 73 -3.25 -14.63 4.46
N ILE A 74 -4.17 -15.31 3.78
CA ILE A 74 -4.51 -15.02 2.37
C ILE A 74 -5.06 -13.60 2.23
N LEU A 75 -6.03 -13.20 3.08
CA LEU A 75 -6.58 -11.85 3.05
C LEU A 75 -5.51 -10.78 3.28
N HIS A 76 -4.57 -11.04 4.19
CA HIS A 76 -3.45 -10.13 4.44
C HIS A 76 -2.48 -10.05 3.25
N ALA A 77 -2.21 -11.18 2.60
CA ALA A 77 -1.40 -11.23 1.39
C ALA A 77 -2.05 -10.43 0.25
N LEU A 78 -3.37 -10.52 0.05
CA LEU A 78 -4.09 -9.73 -0.94
C LEU A 78 -3.92 -8.23 -0.70
N VAL A 79 -4.02 -7.78 0.56
CA VAL A 79 -3.78 -6.37 0.91
C VAL A 79 -2.34 -5.97 0.62
N MET A 80 -1.36 -6.78 1.02
CA MET A 80 0.05 -6.48 0.80
C MET A 80 0.40 -6.38 -0.69
N TYR A 81 0.00 -7.37 -1.50
CA TYR A 81 0.27 -7.34 -2.93
C TYR A 81 -0.47 -6.19 -3.61
N GLY A 82 -1.72 -5.91 -3.19
CA GLY A 82 -2.44 -4.72 -3.66
C GLY A 82 -1.64 -3.44 -3.44
N PHE A 83 -1.06 -3.26 -2.26
CA PHE A 83 -0.20 -2.11 -1.98
C PHE A 83 1.09 -2.07 -2.81
N ILE A 84 1.71 -3.21 -3.11
CA ILE A 84 2.91 -3.27 -3.96
C ILE A 84 2.56 -2.76 -5.38
N PHE A 85 1.49 -3.30 -5.98
CA PHE A 85 1.08 -2.88 -7.32
C PHE A 85 0.56 -1.45 -7.36
N PHE A 86 -0.20 -1.03 -6.35
CA PHE A 86 -0.64 0.35 -6.21
C PHE A 86 0.54 1.32 -5.98
N GLY A 87 1.56 0.90 -5.23
CA GLY A 87 2.75 1.71 -4.95
C GLY A 87 3.48 2.15 -6.22
N LEU A 88 3.57 1.29 -7.23
CA LEU A 88 4.20 1.63 -8.50
C LEU A 88 3.43 2.73 -9.25
N ILE A 89 2.12 2.66 -9.25
CA ILE A 89 1.26 3.73 -9.82
C ILE A 89 1.40 5.02 -9.02
N THR A 90 1.41 4.92 -7.70
CA THR A 90 1.58 6.09 -6.81
C THR A 90 2.89 6.83 -7.09
N ILE A 91 3.99 6.09 -7.30
CA ILE A 91 5.28 6.70 -7.68
C ILE A 91 5.16 7.42 -9.03
N ASN A 92 4.45 6.84 -10.00
CA ASN A 92 4.19 7.49 -11.28
C ASN A 92 3.35 8.77 -11.11
N HIS A 93 2.31 8.76 -10.27
CA HIS A 93 1.49 9.95 -10.00
C HIS A 93 2.32 11.08 -9.37
N PHE A 94 3.25 10.76 -8.47
CA PHE A 94 4.20 11.76 -7.96
C PHE A 94 5.07 12.31 -9.08
N GLY A 95 5.60 11.47 -9.96
CA GLY A 95 6.34 11.94 -11.13
C GLY A 95 5.51 12.87 -12.01
N MET A 96 4.27 12.52 -12.30
CA MET A 96 3.35 13.35 -13.09
C MET A 96 3.07 14.69 -12.45
N ALA A 97 2.92 14.78 -11.13
CA ALA A 97 2.71 16.05 -10.41
C ALA A 97 3.86 17.05 -10.61
N PHE A 98 5.07 16.55 -10.88
CA PHE A 98 6.25 17.36 -11.18
C PHE A 98 6.59 17.46 -12.69
N GLY A 99 5.70 16.97 -13.56
CA GLY A 99 5.94 16.94 -15.01
C GLY A 99 6.97 15.90 -15.46
N LEU A 100 7.29 14.92 -14.62
CA LEU A 100 8.26 13.84 -14.85
C LEU A 100 7.58 12.45 -14.77
N PRO A 101 6.66 12.12 -15.68
CA PRO A 101 6.01 10.82 -15.67
C PRO A 101 7.04 9.70 -15.87
N ILE A 102 6.98 8.68 -15.01
CA ILE A 102 7.87 7.51 -15.10
C ILE A 102 7.34 6.53 -16.15
N PHE A 103 6.01 6.42 -16.25
CA PHE A 103 5.34 5.57 -17.22
C PHE A 103 4.86 6.39 -18.42
N SER A 104 5.03 5.84 -19.63
CA SER A 104 4.34 6.36 -20.79
C SER A 104 2.82 6.17 -20.63
N GLU A 105 2.01 6.98 -21.29
CA GLU A 105 0.54 6.91 -21.19
C GLU A 105 0.01 5.53 -21.58
N SER A 106 0.52 4.96 -22.67
CA SER A 106 0.15 3.62 -23.12
C SER A 106 0.53 2.54 -22.09
N PHE A 107 1.72 2.63 -21.49
CA PHE A 107 2.14 1.66 -20.46
C PHE A 107 1.30 1.81 -19.20
N ARG A 108 0.99 3.03 -18.75
CA ARG A 108 0.13 3.29 -17.59
C ARG A 108 -1.25 2.67 -17.77
N HIS A 109 -1.86 2.84 -18.94
CA HIS A 109 -3.15 2.26 -19.27
C HIS A 109 -3.12 0.71 -19.23
N THR A 110 -2.12 0.11 -19.87
CA THR A 110 -1.94 -1.35 -19.87
C THR A 110 -1.69 -1.89 -18.45
N TYR A 111 -0.84 -1.20 -17.68
CA TYR A 111 -0.56 -1.56 -16.30
C TYR A 111 -1.81 -1.48 -15.43
N PHE A 112 -2.64 -0.44 -15.59
CA PHE A 112 -3.90 -0.33 -14.87
C PHE A 112 -4.83 -1.50 -15.14
N LEU A 113 -5.02 -1.87 -16.40
CA LEU A 113 -5.93 -2.96 -16.76
C LEU A 113 -5.45 -4.32 -16.24
N ILE A 114 -4.15 -4.60 -16.33
CA ILE A 114 -3.60 -5.93 -16.00
C ILE A 114 -3.31 -6.06 -14.50
N PHE A 115 -2.82 -5.03 -13.86
CA PHE A 115 -2.38 -5.08 -12.47
C PHE A 115 -3.14 -4.12 -11.56
N GLY A 116 -3.29 -2.86 -11.93
CA GLY A 116 -3.86 -1.82 -11.06
C GLY A 116 -5.27 -2.15 -10.61
N ALA A 117 -6.21 -2.30 -11.53
CA ALA A 117 -7.61 -2.55 -11.23
C ALA A 117 -7.85 -3.92 -10.57
N PRO A 118 -7.31 -5.05 -11.08
CA PRO A 118 -7.50 -6.34 -10.42
C PRO A 118 -6.96 -6.36 -8.99
N TRP A 119 -5.76 -5.81 -8.77
CA TRP A 119 -5.17 -5.80 -7.43
C TRP A 119 -5.81 -4.78 -6.49
N ALA A 120 -6.35 -3.68 -6.96
CA ALA A 120 -7.16 -2.76 -6.14
C ALA A 120 -8.45 -3.44 -5.66
N ILE A 121 -9.12 -4.21 -6.53
CA ILE A 121 -10.30 -4.99 -6.16
C ILE A 121 -9.92 -6.08 -5.14
N LEU A 122 -8.86 -6.85 -5.41
CA LEU A 122 -8.38 -7.90 -4.50
C LEU A 122 -7.95 -7.34 -3.14
N CYS A 123 -7.29 -6.18 -3.12
CA CYS A 123 -6.94 -5.46 -1.90
C CYS A 123 -8.19 -5.06 -1.10
N THR A 124 -9.20 -4.54 -1.79
CA THR A 124 -10.48 -4.17 -1.16
C THR A 124 -11.18 -5.39 -0.56
N ILE A 125 -11.24 -6.51 -1.28
CA ILE A 125 -11.76 -7.78 -0.74
C ILE A 125 -10.94 -8.24 0.46
N GLY A 126 -9.62 -8.15 0.37
CA GLY A 126 -8.70 -8.52 1.46
C GLY A 126 -8.97 -7.72 2.74
N ILE A 127 -9.04 -6.39 2.63
CA ILE A 127 -9.24 -5.54 3.81
C ILE A 127 -10.66 -5.65 4.39
N LEU A 128 -11.68 -5.78 3.54
CA LEU A 128 -13.06 -6.02 3.99
C LEU A 128 -13.17 -7.37 4.72
N GLY A 129 -12.53 -8.43 4.21
CA GLY A 129 -12.49 -9.74 4.86
C GLY A 129 -11.77 -9.68 6.21
N LEU A 130 -10.66 -8.94 6.32
CA LEU A 130 -9.96 -8.74 7.59
C LEU A 130 -10.79 -7.91 8.58
N ALA A 131 -11.46 -6.87 8.11
CA ALA A 131 -12.37 -6.05 8.91
C ALA A 131 -13.57 -6.87 9.41
N TYR A 132 -14.22 -7.63 8.53
CA TYR A 132 -15.30 -8.55 8.90
C TYR A 132 -14.85 -9.53 9.99
N ARG A 133 -13.69 -10.17 9.79
CA ARG A 133 -13.14 -11.08 10.78
C ARG A 133 -12.86 -10.40 12.12
N ARG A 134 -12.35 -9.16 12.10
CA ARG A 134 -12.03 -8.43 13.33
C ARG A 134 -13.24 -7.90 14.08
N PHE A 135 -14.21 -7.35 13.35
CA PHE A 135 -15.33 -6.62 13.96
C PHE A 135 -16.61 -7.44 14.10
N VAL A 136 -16.81 -8.45 13.24
CA VAL A 136 -17.99 -9.31 13.26
C VAL A 136 -17.69 -10.65 13.95
N ILE A 137 -16.70 -11.39 13.46
CA ILE A 137 -16.34 -12.71 14.03
C ILE A 137 -15.68 -12.57 15.41
N LYS A 138 -14.90 -11.50 15.64
CA LYS A 138 -14.25 -11.15 16.92
C LYS A 138 -13.49 -12.32 17.56
N PRO A 139 -12.52 -12.95 16.87
CA PRO A 139 -11.79 -14.07 17.47
C PRO A 139 -11.04 -13.61 18.70
N LYS A 140 -11.10 -14.39 19.77
CA LYS A 140 -10.48 -14.08 21.10
C LYS A 140 -9.02 -13.62 21.01
N ALA A 141 -8.26 -14.15 20.03
CA ALA A 141 -6.86 -13.81 19.81
C ALA A 141 -6.59 -12.37 19.32
N LEU A 142 -7.60 -11.65 18.83
CA LEU A 142 -7.45 -10.27 18.36
C LEU A 142 -7.76 -9.21 19.44
N GLY A 143 -8.16 -9.66 20.63
CA GLY A 143 -8.44 -8.78 21.76
C GLY A 143 -9.67 -7.88 21.58
N LYS A 144 -9.69 -6.75 22.29
CA LYS A 144 -10.78 -5.78 22.27
C LYS A 144 -10.88 -5.02 20.93
N PHE A 145 -11.98 -4.30 20.75
CA PHE A 145 -12.17 -3.39 19.62
C PHE A 145 -10.98 -2.42 19.48
N SER A 146 -10.55 -2.20 18.24
CA SER A 146 -9.46 -1.26 17.92
C SER A 146 -9.97 -0.24 16.90
N SER A 147 -10.12 1.00 17.35
CA SER A 147 -10.46 2.14 16.50
C SER A 147 -9.42 2.37 15.40
N THR A 148 -8.14 2.17 15.72
CA THR A 148 -7.05 2.27 14.74
C THR A 148 -7.24 1.27 13.59
N SER A 149 -7.61 0.01 13.89
CA SER A 149 -7.87 -0.97 12.83
C SER A 149 -9.09 -0.63 11.99
N ALA A 150 -10.14 -0.05 12.59
CA ALA A 150 -11.31 0.41 11.85
C ALA A 150 -10.93 1.57 10.91
N LEU A 151 -10.22 2.57 11.44
CA LEU A 151 -9.74 3.72 10.69
C LEU A 151 -8.88 3.27 9.48
N VAL A 152 -7.88 2.42 9.72
CA VAL A 152 -7.02 1.90 8.65
C VAL A 152 -7.83 1.15 7.59
N SER A 153 -8.82 0.36 7.98
CA SER A 153 -9.68 -0.36 7.02
C SER A 153 -10.47 0.61 6.15
N VAL A 154 -11.07 1.65 6.75
CA VAL A 154 -11.81 2.69 6.02
C VAL A 154 -10.90 3.42 5.04
N PHE A 155 -9.70 3.84 5.48
CA PHE A 155 -8.75 4.53 4.61
C PHE A 155 -8.32 3.68 3.42
N ILE A 156 -8.03 2.40 3.63
CA ILE A 156 -7.62 1.50 2.53
C ILE A 156 -8.77 1.33 1.52
N VAL A 157 -9.99 1.09 2.00
CA VAL A 157 -11.15 0.96 1.11
C VAL A 157 -11.38 2.26 0.32
N SER A 158 -11.36 3.41 0.99
CA SER A 158 -11.52 4.70 0.34
C SER A 158 -10.44 4.95 -0.71
N LEU A 159 -9.18 4.67 -0.38
CA LEU A 159 -8.04 4.84 -1.28
C LEU A 159 -8.19 3.98 -2.54
N MET A 160 -8.52 2.69 -2.39
CA MET A 160 -8.70 1.80 -3.53
C MET A 160 -9.91 2.17 -4.39
N THR A 161 -11.00 2.61 -3.75
CA THR A 161 -12.21 3.04 -4.45
C THR A 161 -11.99 4.33 -5.24
N THR A 162 -11.37 5.34 -4.64
CA THR A 162 -11.04 6.60 -5.33
C THR A 162 -10.08 6.37 -6.48
N TYR A 163 -9.07 5.52 -6.30
CA TYR A 163 -8.15 5.14 -7.36
C TYR A 163 -8.88 4.49 -8.55
N LEU A 164 -9.77 3.53 -8.30
CA LEU A 164 -10.53 2.87 -9.37
C LEU A 164 -11.45 3.85 -10.10
N ILE A 165 -12.10 4.76 -9.38
CA ILE A 165 -12.97 5.77 -9.97
C ILE A 165 -12.16 6.73 -10.84
N ASP A 166 -11.05 7.25 -10.33
CA ASP A 166 -10.18 8.20 -11.02
C ASP A 166 -9.65 7.62 -12.34
N GLU A 167 -9.07 6.43 -12.30
CA GLU A 167 -8.55 5.76 -13.50
C GLU A 167 -9.66 5.39 -14.50
N LEU A 168 -10.86 5.01 -14.04
CA LEU A 168 -11.99 4.76 -14.93
C LEU A 168 -12.47 6.05 -15.60
N HIS A 169 -12.49 7.17 -14.90
CA HIS A 169 -12.82 8.48 -15.49
C HIS A 169 -11.83 8.87 -16.58
N ILE A 170 -10.54 8.66 -16.34
CA ILE A 170 -9.49 8.93 -17.35
C ILE A 170 -9.70 8.04 -18.58
N LEU A 171 -9.94 6.75 -18.38
CA LEU A 171 -10.11 5.77 -19.48
C LEU A 171 -11.35 6.01 -20.34
N THR A 172 -12.44 6.44 -19.73
CA THR A 172 -13.72 6.66 -20.43
C THR A 172 -13.83 8.03 -21.09
N GLY A 173 -12.82 8.91 -20.93
CA GLY A 173 -12.89 10.32 -21.35
C GLY A 173 -13.94 11.12 -20.57
N ALA A 174 -14.50 10.56 -19.50
CA ALA A 174 -15.50 11.26 -18.70
C ALA A 174 -14.91 12.47 -17.97
N ALA A 175 -13.61 12.49 -17.75
CA ALA A 175 -12.88 13.62 -17.16
C ALA A 175 -13.00 14.90 -18.02
N GLU A 176 -13.15 14.78 -19.35
CA GLU A 176 -13.36 15.93 -20.23
C GLU A 176 -14.79 16.52 -20.12
N LYS A 177 -15.76 15.72 -19.67
CA LYS A 177 -17.17 16.14 -19.50
C LYS A 177 -17.46 16.78 -18.16
N PHE A 178 -16.66 16.47 -17.15
CA PHE A 178 -16.73 17.08 -15.82
C PHE A 178 -15.53 17.99 -15.65
N ASN A 179 -15.73 19.30 -15.91
CA ASN A 179 -14.75 20.34 -15.55
C ASN A 179 -14.65 20.41 -14.02
N TRP A 180 -13.85 19.56 -13.42
CA TRP A 180 -13.55 19.57 -11.98
C TRP A 180 -12.48 20.58 -11.59
N TRP A 181 -11.89 21.30 -12.57
CA TRP A 181 -10.75 22.22 -12.43
C TRP A 181 -11.06 23.58 -13.06
#